data_71bec5d3e075345e0745681edaf197d9
#
_entry.id   71bec5d3e075345e0745681edaf197d9
#
_cell.length_a   1.000
_cell.length_b   1.000
_cell.length_c   1.000
_cell.angle_alpha   90.00
_cell.angle_beta   90.00
_cell.angle_gamma   90.00
#
_symmetry.space_group_name_H-M   'P 1'
#
loop_
_entity.id
_entity.type
_entity.pdbx_description
1 polymer ?
#
loop_
_entity_poly.entity_id
_entity_poly.type
_entity_poly.pdbx_seq_one_letter_code
_entity_poly.pdbx_strand_id
1 'polypeptide(L)'
;MTLLLSFIALLPRIFLGFFIIHSVWNAKDGKSLLVKIFLSAGVGFGVSSLLGFLWIWGGLPLTVYAWIEIIVAILLIIWLLSQNRELWRMPQIAVKQEFLWLSFLALGALFFALNLIFYGLQYPHGRPDAWINWNVVARFIYLGGTDWQTTFLRQWDHPDYPLFVPMTNAITWVFLGSTSTWGPIALHLMLSLFVAGLFFSLVNIFRDFKQAVLAVVFFIAFPFITNQGMRQYADFLLAYLILGAGGLTLLITQTKDNRLGLLVGFLIGLGAWAKNEGLPAILGFSLLWVGLSFQQKTWKLIQHYLVGLVFPFLTLVLFKIFLAPSNDLMSVAGGAFPKLLEWERYLTILQMGWSLLWELGRRR
;
A
#
# COMPACT_ATOMS: atom_id res chain seq x y z
N MET A 1 -11.54 -6.22 -22.96
CA MET A 1 -10.99 -4.87 -23.22
C MET A 1 -10.88 -4.03 -21.95
N THR A 2 -11.94 -3.83 -21.19
CA THR A 2 -11.95 -2.92 -20.00
C THR A 2 -10.97 -3.31 -18.90
N LEU A 3 -10.79 -4.61 -18.60
CA LEU A 3 -9.78 -5.06 -17.61
C LEU A 3 -8.35 -4.67 -18.04
N LEU A 4 -8.00 -4.89 -19.32
CA LEU A 4 -6.70 -4.52 -19.83
C LEU A 4 -6.46 -3.00 -19.73
N LEU A 5 -7.48 -2.20 -20.10
CA LEU A 5 -7.42 -0.74 -19.97
C LEU A 5 -7.25 -0.31 -18.51
N SER A 6 -7.88 -1.02 -17.56
CA SER A 6 -7.72 -0.76 -16.13
C SER A 6 -6.27 -0.97 -15.68
N PHE A 7 -5.61 -2.04 -16.14
CA PHE A 7 -4.18 -2.26 -15.87
C PHE A 7 -3.31 -1.18 -16.51
N ILE A 8 -3.57 -0.83 -17.76
CA ILE A 8 -2.83 0.24 -18.45
C ILE A 8 -2.96 1.55 -17.71
N ALA A 9 -4.15 1.88 -17.21
CA ALA A 9 -4.40 3.08 -16.41
C ALA A 9 -3.61 3.13 -15.09
N LEU A 10 -3.20 1.99 -14.55
CA LEU A 10 -2.41 1.91 -13.31
C LEU A 10 -0.90 2.02 -13.54
N LEU A 11 -0.40 1.70 -14.74
CA LEU A 11 1.04 1.66 -15.03
C LEU A 11 1.77 2.99 -14.81
N PRO A 12 1.23 4.17 -15.21
CA PRO A 12 1.92 5.44 -15.00
C PRO A 12 2.37 5.65 -13.55
N ARG A 13 1.52 5.26 -12.59
CA ARG A 13 1.79 5.39 -11.16
C ARG A 13 2.89 4.44 -10.69
N ILE A 14 2.92 3.22 -11.22
CA ILE A 14 3.99 2.26 -10.90
C ILE A 14 5.34 2.79 -11.38
N PHE A 15 5.40 3.34 -12.59
CA PHE A 15 6.63 3.96 -13.11
C PHE A 15 7.06 5.16 -12.26
N LEU A 16 6.12 6.01 -11.84
CA LEU A 16 6.38 7.12 -10.92
C LEU A 16 6.95 6.61 -9.59
N GLY A 17 6.33 5.59 -9.01
CA GLY A 17 6.81 4.98 -7.76
C GLY A 17 8.19 4.36 -7.91
N PHE A 18 8.44 3.64 -9.00
CA PHE A 18 9.77 3.09 -9.30
C PHE A 18 10.83 4.18 -9.42
N PHE A 19 10.53 5.28 -10.13
CA PHE A 19 11.42 6.42 -10.27
C PHE A 19 11.78 7.02 -8.91
N ILE A 20 10.80 7.26 -8.05
CA ILE A 20 11.01 7.84 -6.72
C ILE A 20 11.91 6.91 -5.88
N ILE A 21 11.60 5.62 -5.83
CA ILE A 21 12.39 4.65 -5.09
C ILE A 21 13.81 4.60 -5.62
N HIS A 22 13.97 4.57 -6.95
CA HIS A 22 15.27 4.48 -7.61
C HIS A 22 16.13 5.73 -7.33
N SER A 23 15.52 6.91 -7.28
CA SER A 23 16.20 8.17 -6.98
C SER A 23 16.70 8.25 -5.53
N VAL A 24 15.99 7.63 -4.59
CA VAL A 24 16.38 7.59 -3.18
C VAL A 24 17.38 6.46 -2.90
N TRP A 25 17.16 5.30 -3.53
CA TRP A 25 17.92 4.08 -3.26
C TRP A 25 18.82 3.69 -4.44
N ASN A 26 20.13 3.93 -4.32
CA ASN A 26 21.11 3.75 -5.41
C ASN A 26 21.62 2.32 -5.61
N ALA A 27 21.16 1.31 -4.84
CA ALA A 27 21.59 -0.08 -5.08
C ALA A 27 21.24 -0.51 -6.50
N LYS A 28 22.20 -1.16 -7.19
CA LYS A 28 22.08 -1.56 -8.61
C LYS A 28 22.07 -3.08 -8.80
N ASP A 29 22.15 -3.86 -7.71
CA ASP A 29 22.08 -5.30 -7.78
C ASP A 29 20.66 -5.80 -8.09
N GLY A 30 20.58 -7.01 -8.67
CA GLY A 30 19.30 -7.56 -9.13
C GLY A 30 18.29 -7.86 -8.02
N LYS A 31 18.75 -8.18 -6.79
CA LYS A 31 17.85 -8.44 -5.66
C LYS A 31 17.20 -7.13 -5.20
N SER A 32 17.98 -6.06 -5.08
CA SER A 32 17.47 -4.72 -4.77
C SER A 32 16.53 -4.21 -5.86
N LEU A 33 16.80 -4.51 -7.14
CA LEU A 33 15.93 -4.16 -8.26
C LEU A 33 14.53 -4.79 -8.10
N LEU A 34 14.45 -6.07 -7.71
CA LEU A 34 13.17 -6.74 -7.47
C LEU A 34 12.37 -6.06 -6.35
N VAL A 35 13.03 -5.71 -5.23
CA VAL A 35 12.36 -4.98 -4.14
C VAL A 35 11.83 -3.64 -4.65
N LYS A 36 12.61 -2.88 -5.43
CA LYS A 36 12.18 -1.60 -6.02
C LYS A 36 10.96 -1.76 -6.92
N ILE A 37 10.97 -2.78 -7.79
CA ILE A 37 9.83 -3.08 -8.68
C ILE A 37 8.59 -3.37 -7.86
N PHE A 38 8.66 -4.31 -6.91
CA PHE A 38 7.49 -4.73 -6.16
C PHE A 38 7.10 -3.77 -5.02
N LEU A 39 7.87 -2.74 -4.70
CA LEU A 39 7.50 -1.65 -3.80
C LEU A 39 6.90 -0.46 -4.57
N SER A 40 7.14 -0.37 -5.88
CA SER A 40 6.78 0.79 -6.69
C SER A 40 5.28 1.08 -6.75
N ALA A 41 4.43 0.05 -6.70
CA ALA A 41 2.97 0.23 -6.69
C ALA A 41 2.51 1.01 -5.45
N GLY A 42 2.97 0.65 -4.26
CA GLY A 42 2.60 1.35 -3.02
C GLY A 42 3.03 2.80 -3.01
N VAL A 43 4.28 3.08 -3.40
CA VAL A 43 4.80 4.44 -3.48
C VAL A 43 4.10 5.24 -4.57
N GLY A 44 3.92 4.67 -5.76
CA GLY A 44 3.33 5.36 -6.89
C GLY A 44 1.84 5.66 -6.72
N PHE A 45 1.05 4.69 -6.29
CA PHE A 45 -0.37 4.92 -5.98
C PHE A 45 -0.52 5.90 -4.81
N GLY A 46 0.38 5.81 -3.81
CA GLY A 46 0.40 6.73 -2.69
C GLY A 46 0.64 8.17 -3.10
N VAL A 47 1.72 8.43 -3.85
CA VAL A 47 2.03 9.78 -4.37
C VAL A 47 0.87 10.30 -5.23
N SER A 48 0.38 9.47 -6.16
CA SER A 48 -0.74 9.83 -7.02
C SER A 48 -1.98 10.21 -6.22
N SER A 49 -2.33 9.45 -5.19
CA SER A 49 -3.50 9.73 -4.37
C SER A 49 -3.36 11.01 -3.53
N LEU A 50 -2.17 11.27 -2.96
CA LEU A 50 -1.88 12.49 -2.20
C LEU A 50 -1.95 13.73 -3.09
N LEU A 51 -1.25 13.71 -4.22
CA LEU A 51 -1.23 14.82 -5.16
C LEU A 51 -2.59 15.04 -5.82
N GLY A 52 -3.28 13.96 -6.19
CA GLY A 52 -4.63 14.03 -6.73
C GLY A 52 -5.63 14.66 -5.75
N PHE A 53 -5.52 14.30 -4.46
CA PHE A 53 -6.33 14.93 -3.41
C PHE A 53 -6.05 16.43 -3.28
N LEU A 54 -4.78 16.83 -3.17
CA LEU A 54 -4.40 18.24 -3.07
C LEU A 54 -4.83 19.03 -4.31
N TRP A 55 -4.80 18.39 -5.49
CA TRP A 55 -5.23 18.98 -6.75
C TRP A 55 -6.73 19.31 -6.76
N ILE A 56 -7.58 18.34 -6.43
CA ILE A 56 -9.03 18.57 -6.39
C ILE A 56 -9.44 19.44 -5.20
N TRP A 57 -8.73 19.41 -4.10
CA TRP A 57 -8.94 20.30 -2.97
C TRP A 57 -8.63 21.75 -3.33
N GLY A 58 -7.66 21.99 -4.20
CA GLY A 58 -7.40 23.29 -4.83
C GLY A 58 -8.45 23.72 -5.86
N GLY A 59 -9.55 22.99 -6.06
CA GLY A 59 -10.62 23.31 -7.00
C GLY A 59 -10.32 22.96 -8.46
N LEU A 60 -9.26 22.19 -8.74
CA LEU A 60 -8.85 21.84 -10.09
C LEU A 60 -9.48 20.52 -10.56
N PRO A 61 -9.83 20.37 -11.86
CA PRO A 61 -10.49 19.17 -12.37
C PRO A 61 -9.60 17.93 -12.29
N LEU A 62 -10.13 16.81 -11.78
CA LEU A 62 -9.43 15.53 -11.67
C LEU A 62 -8.97 14.99 -13.03
N THR A 63 -9.70 15.29 -14.10
CA THR A 63 -9.35 14.92 -15.48
C THR A 63 -8.03 15.53 -15.92
N VAL A 64 -7.78 16.79 -15.58
CA VAL A 64 -6.52 17.48 -15.89
C VAL A 64 -5.36 16.83 -15.13
N TYR A 65 -5.56 16.52 -13.86
CA TYR A 65 -4.57 15.81 -13.05
C TYR A 65 -4.16 14.47 -13.68
N ALA A 66 -5.16 13.68 -14.08
CA ALA A 66 -4.92 12.37 -14.68
C ALA A 66 -4.07 12.45 -15.96
N TRP A 67 -4.31 13.45 -16.83
CA TRP A 67 -3.50 13.66 -18.03
C TRP A 67 -2.08 14.13 -17.73
N ILE A 68 -1.91 15.02 -16.73
CA ILE A 68 -0.58 15.44 -16.26
C ILE A 68 0.20 14.23 -15.74
N GLU A 69 -0.45 13.34 -14.98
CA GLU A 69 0.18 12.12 -14.46
C GLU A 69 0.72 11.22 -15.59
N ILE A 70 -0.03 11.03 -16.68
CA ILE A 70 0.44 10.29 -17.86
C ILE A 70 1.66 10.98 -18.48
N ILE A 71 1.56 12.28 -18.72
CA ILE A 71 2.64 13.03 -19.37
C ILE A 71 3.91 12.92 -18.53
N VAL A 72 3.81 13.12 -17.21
CA VAL A 72 4.95 12.98 -16.29
C VAL A 72 5.51 11.57 -16.34
N ALA A 73 4.66 10.54 -16.31
CA ALA A 73 5.12 9.15 -16.38
C ALA A 73 5.86 8.85 -17.71
N ILE A 74 5.35 9.34 -18.84
CA ILE A 74 6.01 9.18 -20.16
C ILE A 74 7.39 9.87 -20.14
N LEU A 75 7.48 11.10 -19.63
CA LEU A 75 8.74 11.83 -19.55
C LEU A 75 9.75 11.10 -18.65
N LEU A 76 9.29 10.56 -17.52
CA LEU A 76 10.13 9.77 -16.62
C LEU A 76 10.59 8.45 -17.27
N ILE A 77 9.75 7.79 -18.04
CA ILE A 77 10.13 6.57 -18.79
C ILE A 77 11.19 6.92 -19.83
N ILE A 78 10.99 7.98 -20.61
CA ILE A 78 11.98 8.43 -21.61
C ILE A 78 13.30 8.75 -20.92
N TRP A 79 13.26 9.45 -19.81
CA TRP A 79 14.46 9.78 -19.02
C TRP A 79 15.14 8.51 -18.48
N LEU A 80 14.41 7.56 -17.91
CA LEU A 80 14.96 6.28 -17.44
C LEU A 80 15.62 5.48 -18.58
N LEU A 81 15.01 5.47 -19.78
CA LEU A 81 15.54 4.79 -20.95
C LEU A 81 16.79 5.48 -21.51
N SER A 82 16.91 6.81 -21.34
CA SER A 82 18.10 7.57 -21.76
C SER A 82 19.30 7.38 -20.81
N GLN A 83 19.04 7.00 -19.57
CA GLN A 83 20.08 6.67 -18.60
C GLN A 83 20.66 5.28 -18.90
N ASN A 84 21.92 5.06 -18.56
CA ASN A 84 22.73 3.89 -18.91
C ASN A 84 22.00 2.55 -18.82
N ARG A 85 22.24 1.66 -19.81
CA ARG A 85 21.76 0.27 -19.89
C ARG A 85 22.08 -0.61 -18.67
N GLU A 86 22.94 -0.17 -17.76
CA GLU A 86 23.26 -0.87 -16.49
C GLU A 86 22.09 -0.97 -15.51
N LEU A 87 21.10 -0.08 -15.63
CA LEU A 87 19.88 -0.09 -14.80
C LEU A 87 19.04 -1.35 -14.94
N TRP A 88 19.17 -2.04 -16.07
CA TRP A 88 18.34 -3.17 -16.47
C TRP A 88 19.04 -4.52 -16.35
N ARG A 89 20.16 -4.59 -15.62
CA ARG A 89 20.80 -5.89 -15.31
C ARG A 89 19.90 -6.68 -14.37
N MET A 90 19.01 -7.47 -14.97
CA MET A 90 18.23 -8.47 -14.22
C MET A 90 19.16 -9.41 -13.47
N PRO A 91 18.75 -9.94 -12.29
CA PRO A 91 19.53 -10.96 -11.59
C PRO A 91 19.79 -12.10 -12.55
N GLN A 92 21.06 -12.48 -12.71
CA GLN A 92 21.43 -13.66 -13.48
C GLN A 92 20.99 -14.90 -12.69
N ILE A 93 19.82 -15.42 -13.03
CA ILE A 93 19.34 -16.69 -12.49
C ILE A 93 19.95 -17.77 -13.37
N ALA A 94 20.67 -18.70 -12.78
CA ALA A 94 21.18 -19.88 -13.48
C ALA A 94 19.99 -20.81 -13.81
N VAL A 95 19.25 -20.48 -14.88
CA VAL A 95 17.96 -21.10 -15.23
C VAL A 95 18.02 -22.61 -15.23
N LYS A 96 19.12 -23.21 -15.74
CA LYS A 96 19.29 -24.67 -15.75
C LYS A 96 19.39 -25.28 -14.36
N GLN A 97 20.06 -24.61 -13.42
CA GLN A 97 20.23 -25.12 -12.03
C GLN A 97 19.00 -24.88 -11.17
N GLU A 98 18.21 -23.84 -11.46
CA GLU A 98 17.04 -23.43 -10.69
C GLU A 98 15.72 -23.73 -11.40
N PHE A 99 15.73 -24.52 -12.48
CA PHE A 99 14.54 -24.78 -13.30
C PHE A 99 13.34 -25.30 -12.50
N LEU A 100 13.59 -26.26 -11.60
CA LEU A 100 12.54 -26.84 -10.75
C LEU A 100 11.89 -25.76 -9.86
N TRP A 101 12.72 -24.92 -9.24
CA TRP A 101 12.24 -23.85 -8.36
C TRP A 101 11.50 -22.75 -9.12
N LEU A 102 11.98 -22.40 -10.30
CA LEU A 102 11.30 -21.46 -11.19
C LEU A 102 9.95 -22.01 -11.66
N SER A 103 9.89 -23.31 -12.00
CA SER A 103 8.63 -23.96 -12.38
C SER A 103 7.64 -23.97 -11.22
N PHE A 104 8.10 -24.30 -10.01
CA PHE A 104 7.29 -24.29 -8.80
C PHE A 104 6.76 -22.89 -8.48
N LEU A 105 7.61 -21.86 -8.57
CA LEU A 105 7.20 -20.46 -8.42
C LEU A 105 6.17 -20.06 -9.48
N ALA A 106 6.42 -20.39 -10.76
CA ALA A 106 5.52 -20.04 -11.86
C ALA A 106 4.14 -20.70 -11.72
N LEU A 107 4.10 -21.98 -11.36
CA LEU A 107 2.83 -22.69 -11.10
C LEU A 107 2.09 -22.10 -9.91
N GLY A 108 2.78 -21.82 -8.82
CA GLY A 108 2.19 -21.18 -7.65
C GLY A 108 1.63 -19.79 -7.98
N ALA A 109 2.40 -18.96 -8.68
CA ALA A 109 1.99 -17.63 -9.11
C ALA A 109 0.79 -17.68 -10.08
N LEU A 110 0.78 -18.62 -11.03
CA LEU A 110 -0.33 -18.84 -11.96
C LEU A 110 -1.60 -19.23 -11.18
N PHE A 111 -1.50 -20.21 -10.29
CA PHE A 111 -2.63 -20.65 -9.47
C PHE A 111 -3.16 -19.49 -8.61
N PHE A 112 -2.28 -18.72 -7.98
CA PHE A 112 -2.66 -17.55 -7.20
C PHE A 112 -3.37 -16.50 -8.06
N ALA A 113 -2.82 -16.14 -9.23
CA ALA A 113 -3.44 -15.18 -10.15
C ALA A 113 -4.83 -15.63 -10.62
N LEU A 114 -5.00 -16.92 -10.95
CA LEU A 114 -6.30 -17.47 -11.33
C LEU A 114 -7.32 -17.39 -10.19
N ASN A 115 -6.91 -17.68 -8.94
CA ASN A 115 -7.78 -17.54 -7.77
C ASN A 115 -8.16 -16.07 -7.52
N LEU A 116 -7.23 -15.14 -7.65
CA LEU A 116 -7.51 -13.70 -7.53
C LEU A 116 -8.54 -13.26 -8.59
N ILE A 117 -8.36 -13.66 -9.85
CA ILE A 117 -9.30 -13.34 -10.94
C ILE A 117 -10.67 -13.94 -10.64
N PHE A 118 -10.72 -15.23 -10.27
CA PHE A 118 -11.99 -15.91 -9.93
C PHE A 118 -12.72 -15.19 -8.80
N TYR A 119 -12.01 -14.82 -7.73
CA TYR A 119 -12.59 -14.11 -6.60
C TYR A 119 -13.06 -12.70 -6.98
N GLY A 120 -12.29 -11.99 -7.80
CA GLY A 120 -12.69 -10.67 -8.33
C GLY A 120 -13.93 -10.72 -9.20
N LEU A 121 -14.10 -11.78 -10.01
CA LEU A 121 -15.29 -12.01 -10.82
C LEU A 121 -16.52 -12.38 -9.97
N GLN A 122 -16.30 -13.16 -8.89
CA GLN A 122 -17.36 -13.54 -7.97
C GLN A 122 -17.89 -12.34 -7.16
N TYR A 123 -17.00 -11.39 -6.81
CA TYR A 123 -17.31 -10.21 -6.01
C TYR A 123 -16.83 -8.93 -6.71
N PRO A 124 -17.47 -8.52 -7.82
CA PRO A 124 -16.96 -7.43 -8.66
C PRO A 124 -16.96 -6.07 -7.94
N HIS A 125 -17.81 -5.88 -6.96
CA HIS A 125 -17.85 -4.67 -6.11
C HIS A 125 -17.00 -4.79 -4.83
N GLY A 126 -16.30 -5.92 -4.67
CA GLY A 126 -15.64 -6.26 -3.41
C GLY A 126 -16.61 -6.76 -2.35
N ARG A 127 -16.20 -6.69 -1.08
CA ARG A 127 -17.01 -7.03 0.09
C ARG A 127 -17.67 -5.76 0.66
N PRO A 128 -18.56 -5.84 1.68
CA PRO A 128 -19.35 -4.71 2.16
C PRO A 128 -18.57 -3.41 2.34
N ASP A 129 -17.47 -3.37 3.08
CA ASP A 129 -16.69 -2.15 3.28
C ASP A 129 -16.18 -1.54 1.98
N ALA A 130 -15.92 -2.36 0.95
CA ALA A 130 -15.44 -1.85 -0.33
C ALA A 130 -16.44 -0.91 -0.98
N TRP A 131 -17.69 -1.31 -1.04
CA TRP A 131 -18.72 -0.51 -1.72
C TRP A 131 -19.42 0.49 -0.78
N ILE A 132 -19.39 0.28 0.54
CA ILE A 132 -19.93 1.25 1.53
C ILE A 132 -18.93 2.39 1.76
N ASN A 133 -17.64 2.09 1.95
CA ASN A 133 -16.65 3.09 2.35
C ASN A 133 -15.72 3.51 1.20
N TRP A 134 -15.10 2.56 0.48
CA TRP A 134 -14.00 2.88 -0.44
C TRP A 134 -14.48 3.26 -1.84
N ASN A 135 -15.29 2.40 -2.47
CA ASN A 135 -15.71 2.59 -3.85
C ASN A 135 -16.83 3.64 -3.99
N VAL A 136 -17.67 3.81 -2.96
CA VAL A 136 -18.70 4.86 -2.98
C VAL A 136 -18.05 6.25 -2.89
N VAL A 137 -17.07 6.44 -2.01
CA VAL A 137 -16.35 7.72 -1.91
C VAL A 137 -15.60 8.00 -3.21
N ALA A 138 -14.96 7.00 -3.81
CA ALA A 138 -14.33 7.12 -5.12
C ALA A 138 -15.31 7.58 -6.22
N ARG A 139 -16.57 7.08 -6.19
CA ARG A 139 -17.64 7.51 -7.12
C ARG A 139 -18.00 8.97 -6.94
N PHE A 140 -18.14 9.42 -5.70
CA PHE A 140 -18.42 10.84 -5.44
C PHE A 140 -17.27 11.74 -5.90
N ILE A 141 -16.03 11.33 -5.70
CA ILE A 141 -14.86 12.08 -6.22
C ILE A 141 -14.86 12.12 -7.75
N TYR A 142 -15.16 11.01 -8.43
CA TYR A 142 -15.15 10.94 -9.89
C TYR A 142 -16.34 11.69 -10.52
N LEU A 143 -17.56 11.52 -9.98
CA LEU A 143 -18.79 12.07 -10.56
C LEU A 143 -19.11 13.47 -10.04
N GLY A 144 -18.62 13.84 -8.87
CA GLY A 144 -18.97 15.09 -8.19
C GLY A 144 -18.36 16.35 -8.81
N GLY A 145 -17.31 16.21 -9.63
CA GLY A 145 -16.63 17.37 -10.22
C GLY A 145 -16.17 18.36 -9.15
N THR A 146 -16.69 19.59 -9.17
CA THR A 146 -16.42 20.62 -8.15
C THR A 146 -17.07 20.31 -6.79
N ASP A 147 -18.12 19.52 -6.78
CA ASP A 147 -18.94 19.24 -5.59
C ASP A 147 -18.58 17.88 -4.92
N TRP A 148 -17.40 17.32 -5.26
CA TRP A 148 -16.93 16.04 -4.74
C TRP A 148 -16.93 15.97 -3.21
N GLN A 149 -16.78 17.10 -2.53
CA GLN A 149 -16.78 17.19 -1.07
C GLN A 149 -18.12 16.84 -0.43
N THR A 150 -19.22 16.83 -1.22
CA THR A 150 -20.55 16.47 -0.73
C THR A 150 -20.63 15.04 -0.21
N THR A 151 -19.65 14.19 -0.57
CA THR A 151 -19.53 12.84 0.01
C THR A 151 -19.42 12.87 1.53
N PHE A 152 -18.76 13.88 2.11
CA PHE A 152 -18.56 14.01 3.55
C PHE A 152 -19.76 14.56 4.32
N LEU A 153 -20.76 15.06 3.62
CA LEU A 153 -22.03 15.47 4.22
C LEU A 153 -22.97 14.29 4.49
N ARG A 154 -22.65 13.11 4.02
CA ARG A 154 -23.44 11.90 4.17
C ARG A 154 -22.96 11.07 5.35
N GLN A 155 -23.86 10.37 5.99
CA GLN A 155 -23.54 9.42 7.06
C GLN A 155 -23.12 8.10 6.43
N TRP A 156 -21.80 7.88 6.36
CA TRP A 156 -21.19 6.59 6.05
C TRP A 156 -20.76 5.90 7.36
N ASP A 157 -20.49 4.60 7.32
CA ASP A 157 -20.04 3.87 8.52
C ASP A 157 -18.73 4.42 9.09
N HIS A 158 -17.81 4.85 8.21
CA HIS A 158 -16.52 5.44 8.57
C HIS A 158 -16.24 6.65 7.68
N PRO A 159 -16.95 7.77 7.86
CA PRO A 159 -16.86 8.92 6.96
C PRO A 159 -15.52 9.65 7.04
N ASP A 160 -14.74 9.39 8.09
CA ASP A 160 -13.43 9.99 8.35
C ASP A 160 -12.26 9.19 7.80
N TYR A 161 -12.50 8.08 7.08
CA TYR A 161 -11.41 7.31 6.47
C TYR A 161 -10.68 8.11 5.40
N PRO A 162 -9.32 8.03 5.38
CA PRO A 162 -8.51 8.74 4.40
C PRO A 162 -8.69 8.24 2.97
N LEU A 163 -8.20 9.00 2.00
CA LEU A 163 -8.61 8.88 0.60
C LEU A 163 -7.65 8.10 -0.30
N PHE A 164 -6.71 7.30 0.22
CA PHE A 164 -5.77 6.59 -0.64
C PHE A 164 -6.49 5.72 -1.69
N VAL A 165 -7.30 4.76 -1.25
CA VAL A 165 -8.02 3.85 -2.15
C VAL A 165 -9.07 4.59 -2.98
N PRO A 166 -9.92 5.46 -2.41
CA PRO A 166 -10.88 6.26 -3.17
C PRO A 166 -10.25 7.07 -4.29
N MET A 167 -9.18 7.83 -4.01
CA MET A 167 -8.49 8.63 -5.01
C MET A 167 -7.89 7.78 -6.13
N THR A 168 -7.23 6.67 -5.77
CA THR A 168 -6.65 5.77 -6.77
C THR A 168 -7.70 5.21 -7.72
N ASN A 169 -8.88 4.83 -7.20
CA ASN A 169 -9.99 4.36 -8.02
C ASN A 169 -10.60 5.49 -8.86
N ALA A 170 -10.81 6.68 -8.28
CA ALA A 170 -11.37 7.83 -8.99
C ALA A 170 -10.50 8.23 -10.19
N ILE A 171 -9.18 8.36 -10.00
CA ILE A 171 -8.23 8.65 -11.07
C ILE A 171 -8.26 7.53 -12.14
N THR A 172 -8.35 6.27 -11.74
CA THR A 172 -8.46 5.13 -12.68
C THR A 172 -9.72 5.23 -13.52
N TRP A 173 -10.87 5.63 -12.93
CA TRP A 173 -12.11 5.83 -13.63
C TRP A 173 -12.09 7.01 -14.60
N VAL A 174 -11.29 8.03 -14.36
CA VAL A 174 -11.06 9.10 -15.35
C VAL A 174 -10.52 8.52 -16.65
N PHE A 175 -9.53 7.60 -16.58
CA PHE A 175 -8.98 6.94 -17.78
C PHE A 175 -9.95 5.98 -18.44
N LEU A 176 -10.81 5.33 -17.65
CA LEU A 176 -11.80 4.39 -18.19
C LEU A 176 -13.03 5.12 -18.75
N GLY A 177 -13.24 6.40 -18.45
CA GLY A 177 -14.43 7.15 -18.78
C GLY A 177 -15.72 6.61 -18.13
N SER A 178 -15.62 5.76 -17.12
CA SER A 178 -16.75 5.12 -16.45
C SER A 178 -16.38 4.58 -15.07
N THR A 179 -17.38 4.44 -14.18
CA THR A 179 -17.24 3.81 -12.85
C THR A 179 -17.26 2.28 -12.93
N SER A 180 -16.51 1.71 -13.88
CA SER A 180 -16.44 0.27 -14.07
C SER A 180 -15.82 -0.45 -12.85
N THR A 181 -16.40 -1.58 -12.46
CA THR A 181 -15.86 -2.46 -11.40
C THR A 181 -14.50 -3.03 -11.73
N TRP A 182 -14.11 -3.04 -13.01
CA TRP A 182 -12.78 -3.49 -13.45
C TRP A 182 -11.63 -2.61 -12.92
N GLY A 183 -11.86 -1.31 -12.65
CA GLY A 183 -10.86 -0.45 -12.05
C GLY A 183 -10.42 -0.94 -10.66
N PRO A 184 -11.33 -1.02 -9.67
CA PRO A 184 -11.04 -1.58 -8.35
C PRO A 184 -10.53 -3.04 -8.38
N ILE A 185 -11.06 -3.90 -9.27
CA ILE A 185 -10.57 -5.27 -9.44
C ILE A 185 -9.11 -5.26 -9.88
N ALA A 186 -8.76 -4.49 -10.91
CA ALA A 186 -7.40 -4.42 -11.44
C ALA A 186 -6.42 -3.86 -10.39
N LEU A 187 -6.83 -2.83 -9.63
CA LEU A 187 -6.03 -2.29 -8.53
C LEU A 187 -5.68 -3.36 -7.51
N HIS A 188 -6.69 -4.08 -7.00
CA HIS A 188 -6.49 -5.05 -5.93
C HIS A 188 -5.80 -6.33 -6.40
N LEU A 189 -6.05 -6.75 -7.66
CA LEU A 189 -5.30 -7.83 -8.29
C LEU A 189 -3.82 -7.47 -8.40
N MET A 190 -3.52 -6.26 -8.88
CA MET A 190 -2.14 -5.77 -8.98
C MET A 190 -1.49 -5.65 -7.60
N LEU A 191 -2.15 -5.06 -6.62
CA LEU A 191 -1.63 -4.99 -5.25
C LEU A 191 -1.34 -6.38 -4.68
N SER A 192 -2.21 -7.37 -4.91
CA SER A 192 -2.01 -8.74 -4.41
C SER A 192 -0.77 -9.39 -5.02
N LEU A 193 -0.55 -9.20 -6.33
CA LEU A 193 0.66 -9.69 -7.01
C LEU A 193 1.91 -8.96 -6.51
N PHE A 194 1.81 -7.64 -6.27
CA PHE A 194 2.94 -6.85 -5.78
C PHE A 194 3.28 -7.16 -4.32
N VAL A 195 2.29 -7.45 -3.46
CA VAL A 195 2.54 -7.95 -2.10
C VAL A 195 3.30 -9.27 -2.12
N ALA A 196 2.85 -10.24 -2.93
CA ALA A 196 3.53 -11.52 -3.06
C ALA A 196 4.95 -11.36 -3.61
N GLY A 197 5.12 -10.51 -4.65
CA GLY A 197 6.42 -10.20 -5.22
C GLY A 197 7.34 -9.46 -4.25
N LEU A 198 6.82 -8.52 -3.46
CA LEU A 198 7.58 -7.83 -2.42
C LEU A 198 8.02 -8.80 -1.33
N PHE A 199 7.13 -9.66 -0.86
CA PHE A 199 7.46 -10.67 0.13
C PHE A 199 8.56 -11.62 -0.37
N PHE A 200 8.40 -12.15 -1.60
CA PHE A 200 9.45 -12.92 -2.27
C PHE A 200 10.78 -12.18 -2.32
N SER A 201 10.77 -10.91 -2.77
CA SER A 201 11.97 -10.12 -2.97
C SER A 201 12.70 -9.82 -1.65
N LEU A 202 11.96 -9.54 -0.57
CA LEU A 202 12.52 -9.34 0.76
C LEU A 202 13.13 -10.62 1.32
N VAL A 203 12.46 -11.77 1.18
CA VAL A 203 13.06 -13.04 1.60
C VAL A 203 14.31 -13.36 0.77
N ASN A 204 14.27 -13.12 -0.55
CA ASN A 204 15.41 -13.36 -1.42
C ASN A 204 16.63 -12.47 -1.12
N ILE A 205 16.42 -11.23 -0.67
CA ILE A 205 17.53 -10.33 -0.30
C ILE A 205 18.15 -10.71 1.04
N PHE A 206 17.34 -11.15 2.01
CA PHE A 206 17.81 -11.53 3.35
C PHE A 206 18.31 -12.98 3.45
N ARG A 207 17.89 -13.82 2.53
CA ARG A 207 18.18 -15.25 2.48
C ARG A 207 18.68 -15.64 1.09
N ASP A 208 18.08 -16.66 0.50
CA ASP A 208 18.40 -17.16 -0.83
C ASP A 208 17.14 -17.35 -1.68
N PHE A 209 17.35 -17.65 -2.97
CA PHE A 209 16.27 -17.83 -3.94
C PHE A 209 15.33 -18.98 -3.58
N LYS A 210 15.85 -20.11 -3.12
CA LYS A 210 15.04 -21.31 -2.82
C LYS A 210 14.14 -21.09 -1.62
N GLN A 211 14.68 -20.49 -0.57
CA GLN A 211 13.89 -20.12 0.61
C GLN A 211 12.83 -19.07 0.26
N ALA A 212 13.15 -18.11 -0.62
CA ALA A 212 12.17 -17.12 -1.09
C ALA A 212 11.02 -17.77 -1.87
N VAL A 213 11.31 -18.74 -2.75
CA VAL A 213 10.30 -19.49 -3.48
C VAL A 213 9.40 -20.26 -2.53
N LEU A 214 9.96 -21.03 -1.60
CA LEU A 214 9.17 -21.78 -0.61
C LEU A 214 8.28 -20.85 0.22
N ALA A 215 8.86 -19.75 0.73
CA ALA A 215 8.13 -18.79 1.56
C ALA A 215 6.96 -18.15 0.82
N VAL A 216 7.17 -17.68 -0.43
CA VAL A 216 6.11 -17.04 -1.20
C VAL A 216 5.04 -18.04 -1.63
N VAL A 217 5.40 -19.23 -2.08
CA VAL A 217 4.41 -20.26 -2.48
C VAL A 217 3.56 -20.65 -1.27
N PHE A 218 4.18 -20.82 -0.11
CA PHE A 218 3.43 -21.07 1.13
C PHE A 218 2.51 -19.89 1.49
N PHE A 219 2.98 -18.65 1.38
CA PHE A 219 2.21 -17.43 1.63
C PHE A 219 0.98 -17.33 0.73
N ILE A 220 1.16 -17.48 -0.60
CA ILE A 220 0.06 -17.36 -1.57
C ILE A 220 -0.89 -18.57 -1.58
N ALA A 221 -0.46 -19.71 -1.02
CA ALA A 221 -1.33 -20.88 -0.86
C ALA A 221 -2.39 -20.71 0.24
N PHE A 222 -2.22 -19.73 1.12
CA PHE A 222 -3.23 -19.46 2.15
C PHE A 222 -4.47 -18.79 1.54
N PRO A 223 -5.67 -19.39 1.62
CA PRO A 223 -6.91 -18.82 1.07
C PRO A 223 -7.22 -17.42 1.63
N PHE A 224 -6.78 -17.15 2.86
CA PHE A 224 -6.90 -15.86 3.51
C PHE A 224 -6.24 -14.75 2.70
N ILE A 225 -5.06 -14.98 2.10
CA ILE A 225 -4.31 -13.98 1.31
C ILE A 225 -5.09 -13.61 0.05
N THR A 226 -5.61 -14.60 -0.70
CA THR A 226 -6.47 -14.35 -1.86
C THR A 226 -7.73 -13.58 -1.47
N ASN A 227 -8.37 -13.99 -0.39
CA ASN A 227 -9.59 -13.37 0.10
C ASN A 227 -9.34 -11.91 0.48
N GLN A 228 -8.35 -11.63 1.33
CA GLN A 228 -8.03 -10.25 1.76
C GLN A 228 -7.57 -9.39 0.59
N GLY A 229 -6.76 -9.94 -0.31
CA GLY A 229 -6.27 -9.23 -1.50
C GLY A 229 -7.40 -8.72 -2.39
N MET A 230 -8.49 -9.50 -2.54
CA MET A 230 -9.60 -9.17 -3.45
C MET A 230 -10.86 -8.64 -2.78
N ARG A 231 -10.85 -8.42 -1.46
CA ARG A 231 -11.96 -7.73 -0.76
C ARG A 231 -12.15 -6.28 -1.17
N GLN A 232 -11.14 -5.69 -1.78
CA GLN A 232 -11.07 -4.27 -2.15
C GLN A 232 -11.09 -3.34 -0.92
N TYR A 233 -10.46 -3.78 0.18
CA TYR A 233 -10.31 -3.02 1.43
C TYR A 233 -8.93 -2.37 1.51
N ALA A 234 -8.83 -1.28 2.27
CA ALA A 234 -7.55 -0.63 2.53
C ALA A 234 -6.61 -1.44 3.45
N ASP A 235 -7.13 -2.46 4.16
CA ASP A 235 -6.37 -3.32 5.09
C ASP A 235 -5.19 -4.02 4.41
N PHE A 236 -5.44 -4.57 3.22
CA PHE A 236 -4.40 -5.28 2.47
C PHE A 236 -3.33 -4.31 1.94
N LEU A 237 -3.74 -3.11 1.54
CA LEU A 237 -2.82 -2.02 1.17
C LEU A 237 -1.99 -1.58 2.38
N LEU A 238 -2.61 -1.39 3.55
CA LEU A 238 -1.90 -1.04 4.79
C LEU A 238 -0.86 -2.11 5.15
N ALA A 239 -1.24 -3.40 5.09
CA ALA A 239 -0.31 -4.51 5.32
C ALA A 239 0.87 -4.50 4.34
N TYR A 240 0.64 -4.20 3.07
CA TYR A 240 1.68 -4.05 2.05
C TYR A 240 2.66 -2.92 2.38
N LEU A 241 2.16 -1.75 2.78
CA LEU A 241 2.99 -0.60 3.14
C LEU A 241 3.83 -0.88 4.39
N ILE A 242 3.24 -1.54 5.40
CA ILE A 242 3.95 -1.98 6.61
C ILE A 242 5.02 -3.04 6.27
N LEU A 243 4.72 -4.00 5.40
CA LEU A 243 5.69 -5.00 4.92
C LEU A 243 6.89 -4.32 4.25
N GLY A 244 6.63 -3.35 3.37
CA GLY A 244 7.68 -2.56 2.71
C GLY A 244 8.53 -1.78 3.70
N ALA A 245 7.89 -1.06 4.62
CA ALA A 245 8.57 -0.29 5.64
C ALA A 245 9.42 -1.16 6.57
N GLY A 246 8.89 -2.29 7.03
CA GLY A 246 9.60 -3.27 7.86
C GLY A 246 10.80 -3.89 7.14
N GLY A 247 10.61 -4.30 5.88
CA GLY A 247 11.67 -4.85 5.04
C GLY A 247 12.81 -3.85 4.81
N LEU A 248 12.49 -2.59 4.47
CA LEU A 248 13.49 -1.54 4.33
C LEU A 248 14.19 -1.21 5.66
N THR A 249 13.47 -1.22 6.79
CA THR A 249 14.07 -1.02 8.12
C THR A 249 15.11 -2.10 8.42
N LEU A 250 14.80 -3.38 8.14
CA LEU A 250 15.78 -4.47 8.27
C LEU A 250 16.95 -4.28 7.31
N LEU A 251 16.72 -3.84 6.08
CA LEU A 251 17.79 -3.61 5.11
C LEU A 251 18.76 -2.51 5.56
N ILE A 252 18.26 -1.45 6.18
CA ILE A 252 19.11 -0.37 6.73
C ILE A 252 20.04 -0.89 7.81
N THR A 253 19.61 -1.83 8.65
CA THR A 253 20.48 -2.40 9.70
C THR A 253 21.68 -3.14 9.10
N GLN A 254 21.53 -3.69 7.88
CA GLN A 254 22.60 -4.40 7.17
C GLN A 254 23.45 -3.47 6.31
N THR A 255 22.83 -2.58 5.53
CA THR A 255 23.53 -1.75 4.52
C THR A 255 24.04 -0.42 5.06
N LYS A 256 23.50 0.05 6.19
CA LYS A 256 23.80 1.37 6.78
C LYS A 256 23.41 2.55 5.85
N ASP A 257 22.60 2.31 4.81
CA ASP A 257 22.10 3.39 3.94
C ASP A 257 20.91 4.12 4.61
N ASN A 258 21.24 5.18 5.36
CA ASN A 258 20.26 5.95 6.11
C ASN A 258 19.20 6.63 5.22
N ARG A 259 19.45 6.81 3.91
CA ARG A 259 18.48 7.43 2.96
C ARG A 259 17.23 6.58 2.78
N LEU A 260 17.32 5.27 2.97
CA LEU A 260 16.15 4.40 2.97
C LEU A 260 15.13 4.79 4.05
N GLY A 261 15.55 5.53 5.07
CA GLY A 261 14.67 6.12 6.06
C GLY A 261 13.59 7.04 5.46
N LEU A 262 13.93 7.76 4.38
CA LEU A 262 12.95 8.56 3.63
C LEU A 262 11.80 7.70 3.12
N LEU A 263 12.13 6.54 2.52
CA LEU A 263 11.11 5.62 2.01
C LEU A 263 10.30 5.00 3.14
N VAL A 264 10.93 4.62 4.26
CA VAL A 264 10.22 4.04 5.42
C VAL A 264 9.24 5.04 6.00
N GLY A 265 9.66 6.28 6.28
CA GLY A 265 8.78 7.33 6.78
C GLY A 265 7.62 7.62 5.83
N PHE A 266 7.91 7.68 4.53
CA PHE A 266 6.91 7.89 3.51
C PHE A 266 5.88 6.75 3.46
N LEU A 267 6.32 5.48 3.46
CA LEU A 267 5.43 4.30 3.45
C LEU A 267 4.53 4.24 4.68
N ILE A 268 5.07 4.53 5.86
CA ILE A 268 4.28 4.54 7.10
C ILE A 268 3.28 5.70 7.10
N GLY A 269 3.67 6.87 6.61
CA GLY A 269 2.74 7.99 6.40
C GLY A 269 1.64 7.66 5.40
N LEU A 270 1.97 6.95 4.30
CA LEU A 270 0.97 6.42 3.37
C LEU A 270 0.05 5.39 4.01
N GLY A 271 0.54 4.60 4.97
CA GLY A 271 -0.29 3.68 5.76
C GLY A 271 -1.39 4.43 6.52
N ALA A 272 -1.06 5.55 7.13
CA ALA A 272 -2.04 6.42 7.79
C ALA A 272 -2.97 7.13 6.78
N TRP A 273 -2.48 7.45 5.57
CA TRP A 273 -3.31 7.94 4.46
C TRP A 273 -4.19 6.86 3.83
N ALA A 274 -3.88 5.58 4.01
CA ALA A 274 -4.72 4.46 3.57
C ALA A 274 -5.86 4.17 4.54
N LYS A 275 -5.58 4.17 5.86
CA LYS A 275 -6.56 3.81 6.90
C LYS A 275 -6.14 4.38 8.26
N ASN A 276 -7.11 4.67 9.14
CA ASN A 276 -6.86 5.23 10.46
C ASN A 276 -5.92 4.34 11.31
N GLU A 277 -5.97 3.03 11.12
CA GLU A 277 -5.09 2.05 11.78
C GLU A 277 -3.61 2.20 11.38
N GLY A 278 -3.29 2.99 10.37
CA GLY A 278 -1.93 3.43 10.07
C GLY A 278 -1.36 4.43 11.09
N LEU A 279 -2.20 5.14 11.87
CA LEU A 279 -1.72 6.06 12.92
C LEU A 279 -0.97 5.34 14.05
N PRO A 280 -1.48 4.24 14.63
CA PRO A 280 -0.70 3.39 15.53
C PRO A 280 0.62 2.90 14.91
N ALA A 281 0.64 2.60 13.61
CA ALA A 281 1.87 2.20 12.93
C ALA A 281 2.90 3.35 12.88
N ILE A 282 2.48 4.61 12.66
CA ILE A 282 3.37 5.77 12.78
C ILE A 282 4.03 5.79 14.16
N LEU A 283 3.25 5.64 15.23
CA LEU A 283 3.79 5.65 16.60
C LEU A 283 4.79 4.52 16.80
N GLY A 284 4.42 3.28 16.46
CA GLY A 284 5.28 2.10 16.63
C GLY A 284 6.61 2.22 15.86
N PHE A 285 6.55 2.64 14.59
CA PHE A 285 7.76 2.85 13.79
C PHE A 285 8.58 4.04 14.30
N SER A 286 7.96 5.14 14.75
CA SER A 286 8.68 6.27 15.31
C SER A 286 9.48 5.87 16.55
N LEU A 287 8.87 5.10 17.47
CA LEU A 287 9.57 4.55 18.65
C LEU A 287 10.71 3.63 18.25
N LEU A 288 10.48 2.72 17.30
CA LEU A 288 11.52 1.84 16.75
C LEU A 288 12.69 2.64 16.18
N TRP A 289 12.42 3.69 15.39
CA TRP A 289 13.45 4.50 14.74
C TRP A 289 14.22 5.39 15.71
N VAL A 290 13.57 5.88 16.76
CA VAL A 290 14.26 6.52 17.88
C VAL A 290 15.22 5.52 18.54
N GLY A 291 14.74 4.31 18.88
CA GLY A 291 15.56 3.25 19.46
C GLY A 291 16.77 2.87 18.57
N LEU A 292 16.55 2.68 17.25
CA LEU A 292 17.63 2.39 16.30
C LEU A 292 18.64 3.55 16.19
N SER A 293 18.19 4.80 16.26
CA SER A 293 19.05 5.98 16.23
C SER A 293 19.96 6.05 17.46
N PHE A 294 19.44 5.73 18.63
CA PHE A 294 20.23 5.58 19.85
C PHE A 294 21.24 4.44 19.76
N GLN A 295 20.80 3.25 19.32
CA GLN A 295 21.64 2.07 19.17
C GLN A 295 22.79 2.30 18.19
N GLN A 296 22.50 2.95 17.04
CA GLN A 296 23.51 3.23 16.01
C GLN A 296 24.28 4.54 16.25
N LYS A 297 23.97 5.27 17.32
CA LYS A 297 24.60 6.56 17.67
C LYS A 297 24.54 7.58 16.53
N THR A 298 23.46 7.60 15.75
CA THR A 298 23.29 8.52 14.62
C THR A 298 21.88 9.08 14.51
N TRP A 299 21.73 10.38 14.68
CA TRP A 299 20.46 11.08 14.52
C TRP A 299 20.03 11.24 13.06
N LYS A 300 20.95 11.05 12.11
CA LYS A 300 20.61 11.10 10.67
C LYS A 300 19.55 10.07 10.30
N LEU A 301 19.50 8.96 11.00
CA LEU A 301 18.55 7.89 10.77
C LEU A 301 17.10 8.37 10.98
N ILE A 302 16.82 8.88 12.18
CA ILE A 302 15.47 9.39 12.52
C ILE A 302 15.12 10.65 11.69
N GLN A 303 16.09 11.49 11.34
CA GLN A 303 15.86 12.66 10.51
C GLN A 303 15.34 12.27 9.12
N HIS A 304 15.97 11.30 8.43
CA HIS A 304 15.46 10.83 7.14
C HIS A 304 14.06 10.23 7.26
N TYR A 305 13.79 9.43 8.29
CA TYR A 305 12.47 8.89 8.55
C TYR A 305 11.42 10.00 8.72
N LEU A 306 11.69 10.99 9.55
CA LEU A 306 10.77 12.12 9.78
C LEU A 306 10.54 12.94 8.51
N VAL A 307 11.59 13.22 7.74
CA VAL A 307 11.45 13.94 6.44
C VAL A 307 10.55 13.16 5.49
N GLY A 308 10.73 11.83 5.40
CA GLY A 308 9.85 10.99 4.58
C GLY A 308 8.40 10.99 5.04
N LEU A 309 8.17 11.06 6.34
CA LEU A 309 6.83 11.05 6.95
C LEU A 309 6.06 12.36 6.73
N VAL A 310 6.76 13.51 6.63
CA VAL A 310 6.15 14.85 6.66
C VAL A 310 5.06 15.02 5.61
N PHE A 311 5.33 14.69 4.34
CA PHE A 311 4.39 14.97 3.26
C PHE A 311 3.07 14.19 3.39
N PRO A 312 3.06 12.85 3.52
CA PRO A 312 1.81 12.13 3.68
C PRO A 312 1.10 12.47 5.00
N PHE A 313 1.83 12.73 6.08
CA PHE A 313 1.25 13.09 7.36
C PHE A 313 0.59 14.46 7.34
N LEU A 314 1.23 15.48 6.75
CA LEU A 314 0.62 16.81 6.61
C LEU A 314 -0.63 16.75 5.72
N THR A 315 -0.61 15.99 4.63
CA THR A 315 -1.80 15.80 3.78
C THR A 315 -2.94 15.14 4.55
N LEU A 316 -2.64 14.12 5.38
CA LEU A 316 -3.62 13.51 6.26
C LEU A 316 -4.19 14.52 7.28
N VAL A 317 -3.35 15.32 7.90
CA VAL A 317 -3.76 16.36 8.86
C VAL A 317 -4.68 17.39 8.19
N LEU A 318 -4.33 17.85 6.99
CA LEU A 318 -5.19 18.75 6.22
C LEU A 318 -6.56 18.12 5.93
N PHE A 319 -6.59 16.88 5.47
CA PHE A 319 -7.84 16.14 5.26
C PHE A 319 -8.68 16.05 6.54
N LYS A 320 -8.04 15.66 7.66
CA LYS A 320 -8.73 15.46 8.95
C LYS A 320 -9.29 16.76 9.54
N ILE A 321 -8.59 17.88 9.37
CA ILE A 321 -9.01 19.17 9.95
C ILE A 321 -10.10 19.83 9.11
N PHE A 322 -9.99 19.78 7.79
CA PHE A 322 -10.83 20.61 6.92
C PHE A 322 -11.97 19.87 6.22
N LEU A 323 -11.91 18.54 6.11
CA LEU A 323 -12.85 17.78 5.29
C LEU A 323 -13.46 16.57 6.02
N ALA A 324 -12.68 15.84 6.78
CA ALA A 324 -13.19 14.63 7.43
C ALA A 324 -14.22 14.97 8.50
N PRO A 325 -15.37 14.29 8.52
CA PRO A 325 -16.31 14.37 9.64
C PRO A 325 -15.67 13.87 10.93
N SER A 326 -16.32 14.15 12.07
CA SER A 326 -15.88 13.62 13.36
C SER A 326 -15.87 12.09 13.33
N ASN A 327 -14.79 11.49 13.87
CA ASN A 327 -14.69 10.05 13.98
C ASN A 327 -15.80 9.49 14.89
N ASP A 328 -16.49 8.45 14.45
CA ASP A 328 -17.57 7.79 15.17
C ASP A 328 -17.12 7.25 16.54
N LEU A 329 -15.88 6.71 16.62
CA LEU A 329 -15.30 6.23 17.87
C LEU A 329 -15.00 7.36 18.88
N MET A 330 -14.72 8.57 18.39
CA MET A 330 -14.43 9.73 19.22
C MET A 330 -15.70 10.49 19.61
N SER A 331 -16.77 10.37 18.82
CA SER A 331 -18.05 11.06 19.03
C SER A 331 -18.98 10.35 20.04
N VAL A 332 -18.72 9.09 20.38
CA VAL A 332 -19.47 8.35 21.40
C VAL A 332 -19.30 9.04 22.76
N ALA A 333 -20.41 9.29 23.45
CA ALA A 333 -20.46 9.97 24.75
C ALA A 333 -19.37 9.47 25.73
N GLY A 334 -18.50 10.38 26.16
CA GLY A 334 -17.33 10.06 27.00
C GLY A 334 -16.00 9.91 26.28
N GLY A 335 -15.98 9.88 24.94
CA GLY A 335 -14.76 9.80 24.13
C GLY A 335 -13.98 8.48 24.29
N ALA A 336 -12.99 8.27 23.41
CA ALA A 336 -12.10 7.10 23.52
C ALA A 336 -11.06 7.26 24.66
N PHE A 337 -10.69 8.49 24.99
CA PHE A 337 -9.59 8.77 25.91
C PHE A 337 -9.84 8.24 27.35
N PRO A 338 -11.00 8.46 28.00
CA PRO A 338 -11.30 7.85 29.30
C PRO A 338 -11.24 6.31 29.25
N LYS A 339 -11.75 5.72 28.17
CA LYS A 339 -11.75 4.26 27.97
C LYS A 339 -10.34 3.65 27.85
N LEU A 340 -9.35 4.44 27.38
CA LEU A 340 -7.95 4.01 27.32
C LEU A 340 -7.31 3.95 28.73
N LEU A 341 -7.86 4.66 29.70
CA LEU A 341 -7.38 4.68 31.08
C LEU A 341 -8.07 3.65 31.98
N GLU A 342 -9.10 2.97 31.50
CA GLU A 342 -9.83 1.93 32.24
C GLU A 342 -9.02 0.62 32.27
N TRP A 343 -8.29 0.36 33.32
CA TRP A 343 -7.47 -0.85 33.48
C TRP A 343 -8.28 -2.15 33.42
N GLU A 344 -9.46 -2.19 34.00
CA GLU A 344 -10.36 -3.36 33.97
C GLU A 344 -10.71 -3.81 32.55
N ARG A 345 -10.79 -2.87 31.61
CA ARG A 345 -11.04 -3.15 30.21
C ARG A 345 -9.92 -3.97 29.56
N TYR A 346 -8.67 -3.66 29.87
CA TYR A 346 -7.53 -4.42 29.36
C TYR A 346 -7.50 -5.84 29.93
N LEU A 347 -7.83 -6.00 31.21
CA LEU A 347 -7.95 -7.32 31.82
C LEU A 347 -9.07 -8.14 31.16
N THR A 348 -10.22 -7.53 30.89
CA THR A 348 -11.33 -8.18 30.18
C THR A 348 -10.92 -8.62 28.77
N ILE A 349 -10.24 -7.75 28.00
CA ILE A 349 -9.74 -8.07 26.65
C ILE A 349 -8.76 -9.26 26.70
N LEU A 350 -7.83 -9.26 27.66
CA LEU A 350 -6.89 -10.36 27.86
C LEU A 350 -7.58 -11.66 28.23
N GLN A 351 -8.58 -11.63 29.12
CA GLN A 351 -9.36 -12.80 29.51
C GLN A 351 -10.16 -13.36 28.33
N MET A 352 -10.81 -12.49 27.53
CA MET A 352 -11.55 -12.91 26.34
C MET A 352 -10.59 -13.48 25.28
N GLY A 353 -9.44 -12.86 25.05
CA GLY A 353 -8.42 -13.38 24.15
C GLY A 353 -7.92 -14.77 24.58
N TRP A 354 -7.69 -14.94 25.87
CA TRP A 354 -7.27 -16.23 26.43
C TRP A 354 -8.36 -17.31 26.28
N SER A 355 -9.61 -16.98 26.56
CA SER A 355 -10.73 -17.92 26.41
C SER A 355 -10.91 -18.36 24.96
N LEU A 356 -10.79 -17.44 23.99
CA LEU A 356 -10.84 -17.74 22.56
C LEU A 356 -9.70 -18.68 22.12
N LEU A 357 -8.48 -18.44 22.59
CA LEU A 357 -7.34 -19.33 22.31
C LEU A 357 -7.56 -20.73 22.89
N TRP A 358 -8.14 -20.83 24.09
CA TRP A 358 -8.46 -22.08 24.75
C TRP A 358 -9.56 -22.86 24.01
N GLU A 359 -10.61 -22.19 23.56
CA GLU A 359 -11.67 -22.81 22.75
C GLU A 359 -11.20 -23.29 21.40
N LEU A 360 -10.32 -22.52 20.71
CA LEU A 360 -9.70 -22.94 19.46
C LEU A 360 -8.81 -24.17 19.63
N GLY A 361 -8.13 -24.32 20.79
CA GLY A 361 -7.35 -25.51 21.12
C GLY A 361 -8.18 -26.77 21.44
N ARG A 362 -9.45 -26.60 21.87
CA ARG A 362 -10.35 -27.72 22.19
C ARG A 362 -11.14 -28.26 21.00
N ARG A 363 -11.20 -27.54 19.89
CA ARG A 363 -11.94 -27.91 18.66
C ARG A 363 -11.08 -28.71 17.68
N ARG A 364 -9.91 -29.19 18.09
CA ARG A 364 -9.03 -30.07 17.31
C ARG A 364 -9.15 -31.54 17.77
#